data_2997e5fa4ad95bf671cfaee2e15a00b8
#
_entry.id   2997e5fa4ad95bf671cfaee2e15a00b8
#
_cell.length_a   1.000
_cell.length_b   1.000
_cell.length_c   1.000
_cell.angle_alpha   90.00
_cell.angle_beta   90.00
_cell.angle_gamma   90.00
#
_symmetry.space_group_name_H-M   'P 1'
#
loop_
_entity.id
_entity.type
_entity.pdbx_description
1 polymer ?
#
loop_
_entity_poly.entity_id
_entity_poly.type
_entity_poly.pdbx_seq_one_letter_code
_entity_poly.pdbx_strand_id
1 'polypeptide(L)'
;MTSSHFDVMLVGAGLYNAVLANKFAKHGLSVLIVEKRNEIGGNCHTYELNGITVHKYGAHIFHTSNEEVWKFANKYANFVPYQNSPIAMAKMGDKYLYLNLPFNMNTYTRIWPGCSPAEIAAIIEEEIDDAKMNEMPDTLSGCCKRMVGKTVFELLVKDYTEKQWGKSCDELPADLIKRLPMRFTWNNNYFNDKYQGIPEEGYTKWIENIIFSETSGRVELMLNTDFIKNVGELYGMADHIFYSGRPDLLCGENALPFRGLNFVTSVYPVSDFQGTAVVNHNTKDVPYTRTIEHKHFQPWKESERYGIRENYTVVTTETPCQCTKATDEPYYPINNHENDRLYRRYVDRIKTGLPFANAIYAGQHIHLCGRLGLYRYFDMDDCIESALKMADDFIGENDK
;
A
#
# COMPACT_ATOMS: atom_id res chain seq x y z
N MET A 1 8.93 -26.02 -28.63
CA MET A 1 7.80 -25.16 -28.33
C MET A 1 7.98 -23.90 -29.15
N THR A 2 7.06 -23.58 -30.05
CA THR A 2 7.08 -22.30 -30.78
C THR A 2 6.90 -21.23 -29.72
N SER A 3 7.92 -20.41 -29.48
CA SER A 3 7.83 -19.28 -28.53
C SER A 3 6.75 -18.33 -29.09
N SER A 4 5.61 -18.26 -28.42
CA SER A 4 4.60 -17.27 -28.75
C SER A 4 5.23 -15.90 -28.49
N HIS A 5 5.17 -15.01 -29.48
CA HIS A 5 5.61 -13.63 -29.34
C HIS A 5 4.40 -12.77 -28.93
N PHE A 6 4.61 -11.82 -28.03
CA PHE A 6 3.57 -10.94 -27.50
C PHE A 6 3.84 -9.48 -27.85
N ASP A 7 2.79 -8.69 -27.99
CA ASP A 7 2.97 -7.26 -28.17
C ASP A 7 3.50 -6.62 -26.87
N VAL A 8 3.03 -7.10 -25.70
CA VAL A 8 3.37 -6.54 -24.39
C VAL A 8 3.65 -7.61 -23.36
N MET A 9 4.71 -7.44 -22.59
CA MET A 9 4.98 -8.20 -21.36
C MET A 9 4.83 -7.29 -20.13
N LEU A 10 4.07 -7.76 -19.14
CA LEU A 10 3.88 -7.08 -17.86
C LEU A 10 4.60 -7.85 -16.76
N VAL A 11 5.63 -7.27 -16.16
CA VAL A 11 6.40 -7.89 -15.09
C VAL A 11 5.79 -7.53 -13.74
N GLY A 12 5.21 -8.52 -13.07
CA GLY A 12 4.41 -8.43 -11.85
C GLY A 12 2.91 -8.52 -12.12
N ALA A 13 2.18 -9.28 -11.29
CA ALA A 13 0.73 -9.47 -11.36
C ALA A 13 -0.04 -8.67 -10.27
N GLY A 14 0.43 -7.47 -9.92
CA GLY A 14 -0.24 -6.55 -9.00
C GLY A 14 -1.33 -5.72 -9.68
N LEU A 15 -2.05 -4.91 -8.90
CA LEU A 15 -3.18 -4.10 -9.35
C LEU A 15 -2.83 -3.19 -10.54
N TYR A 16 -1.66 -2.55 -10.55
CA TYR A 16 -1.23 -1.68 -11.63
C TYR A 16 -1.19 -2.41 -12.98
N ASN A 17 -0.48 -3.53 -13.02
CA ASN A 17 -0.36 -4.34 -14.23
C ASN A 17 -1.66 -5.07 -14.60
N ALA A 18 -2.53 -5.37 -13.64
CA ALA A 18 -3.87 -5.87 -13.95
C ALA A 18 -4.68 -4.87 -14.78
N VAL A 19 -4.61 -3.57 -14.41
CA VAL A 19 -5.27 -2.50 -15.17
C VAL A 19 -4.66 -2.36 -16.57
N LEU A 20 -3.32 -2.38 -16.68
CA LEU A 20 -2.64 -2.34 -17.99
C LEU A 20 -3.04 -3.53 -18.87
N ALA A 21 -3.02 -4.76 -18.30
CA ALA A 21 -3.40 -5.97 -19.03
C ALA A 21 -4.81 -5.86 -19.63
N ASN A 22 -5.77 -5.39 -18.82
CA ASN A 22 -7.14 -5.21 -19.27
C ASN A 22 -7.24 -4.19 -20.41
N LYS A 23 -6.60 -3.04 -20.28
CA LYS A 23 -6.64 -1.97 -21.27
C LYS A 23 -5.98 -2.41 -22.58
N PHE A 24 -4.79 -2.99 -22.52
CA PHE A 24 -4.05 -3.46 -23.69
C PHE A 24 -4.78 -4.60 -24.44
N ALA A 25 -5.25 -5.60 -23.69
CA ALA A 25 -5.99 -6.71 -24.30
C ALA A 25 -7.30 -6.26 -24.97
N LYS A 26 -8.02 -5.31 -24.35
CA LYS A 26 -9.22 -4.71 -24.95
C LYS A 26 -8.91 -3.90 -26.20
N HIS A 27 -7.73 -3.33 -26.29
CA HIS A 27 -7.25 -2.64 -27.48
C HIS A 27 -6.81 -3.62 -28.58
N GLY A 28 -6.73 -4.91 -28.30
CA GLY A 28 -6.39 -5.95 -29.26
C GLY A 28 -4.98 -6.49 -29.16
N LEU A 29 -4.16 -5.98 -28.23
CA LEU A 29 -2.79 -6.43 -28.01
C LEU A 29 -2.77 -7.79 -27.29
N SER A 30 -1.78 -8.61 -27.65
CA SER A 30 -1.44 -9.85 -26.93
C SER A 30 -0.54 -9.52 -25.73
N VAL A 31 -0.92 -10.02 -24.54
CA VAL A 31 -0.30 -9.66 -23.26
C VAL A 31 0.21 -10.88 -22.54
N LEU A 32 1.48 -10.88 -22.15
CA LEU A 32 2.04 -11.85 -21.22
C LEU A 32 2.28 -11.21 -19.86
N ILE A 33 1.68 -11.75 -18.80
CA ILE A 33 1.99 -11.37 -17.41
C ILE A 33 2.98 -12.38 -16.84
N VAL A 34 4.09 -11.88 -16.28
CA VAL A 34 5.12 -12.70 -15.63
C VAL A 34 5.19 -12.33 -14.15
N GLU A 35 4.91 -13.28 -13.25
CA GLU A 35 4.88 -13.07 -11.81
C GLU A 35 5.83 -14.05 -11.08
N LYS A 36 6.70 -13.50 -10.21
CA LYS A 36 7.66 -14.31 -9.44
C LYS A 36 7.01 -15.20 -8.37
N ARG A 37 5.86 -14.78 -7.85
CA ARG A 37 5.08 -15.51 -6.84
C ARG A 37 4.20 -16.57 -7.51
N ASN A 38 3.66 -17.46 -6.70
CA ASN A 38 2.68 -18.46 -7.15
C ASN A 38 1.23 -17.91 -7.15
N GLU A 39 1.06 -16.59 -7.02
CA GLU A 39 -0.21 -15.94 -6.81
C GLU A 39 -0.25 -14.55 -7.46
N ILE A 40 -1.43 -14.11 -7.87
CA ILE A 40 -1.70 -12.77 -8.37
C ILE A 40 -2.12 -11.83 -7.24
N GLY A 41 -2.23 -10.54 -7.55
CA GLY A 41 -2.75 -9.52 -6.63
C GLY A 41 -1.67 -8.63 -6.02
N GLY A 42 -0.40 -9.02 -6.12
CA GLY A 42 0.70 -8.26 -5.50
C GLY A 42 0.45 -8.07 -4.00
N ASN A 43 0.59 -6.84 -3.51
CA ASN A 43 0.35 -6.56 -2.08
C ASN A 43 -1.14 -6.55 -1.70
N CYS A 44 -2.06 -6.51 -2.68
CA CYS A 44 -3.50 -6.61 -2.43
C CYS A 44 -4.00 -8.07 -2.33
N HIS A 45 -3.11 -9.07 -2.43
CA HIS A 45 -3.50 -10.47 -2.39
C HIS A 45 -4.30 -10.82 -1.14
N THR A 46 -5.44 -11.50 -1.33
CA THR A 46 -6.29 -12.07 -0.28
C THR A 46 -6.46 -13.56 -0.48
N TYR A 47 -6.60 -14.29 0.60
CA TYR A 47 -6.89 -15.73 0.58
C TYR A 47 -7.86 -16.10 1.69
N GLU A 48 -8.51 -17.23 1.56
CA GLU A 48 -9.43 -17.75 2.58
C GLU A 48 -8.68 -18.64 3.57
N LEU A 49 -8.86 -18.40 4.87
CA LEU A 49 -8.39 -19.26 5.94
C LEU A 49 -9.55 -19.51 6.91
N ASN A 50 -10.02 -20.73 6.97
CA ASN A 50 -11.19 -21.12 7.76
C ASN A 50 -12.43 -20.25 7.50
N GLY A 51 -12.63 -19.86 6.23
CA GLY A 51 -13.74 -19.01 5.81
C GLY A 51 -13.62 -17.52 6.17
N ILE A 52 -12.47 -17.09 6.68
CA ILE A 52 -12.14 -15.68 6.89
C ILE A 52 -11.23 -15.23 5.75
N THR A 53 -11.61 -14.16 5.05
CA THR A 53 -10.77 -13.57 4.00
C THR A 53 -9.61 -12.82 4.64
N VAL A 54 -8.40 -13.32 4.43
CA VAL A 54 -7.16 -12.77 4.99
C VAL A 54 -6.50 -11.84 3.97
N HIS A 55 -6.18 -10.63 4.36
CA HIS A 55 -5.33 -9.71 3.60
C HIS A 55 -3.87 -10.06 3.89
N LYS A 56 -3.22 -10.76 2.96
CA LYS A 56 -1.90 -11.38 3.17
C LYS A 56 -0.80 -10.39 3.50
N TYR A 57 -0.85 -9.22 2.89
CA TYR A 57 0.20 -8.19 2.96
C TYR A 57 -0.32 -6.90 3.59
N GLY A 58 -1.05 -7.00 4.70
CA GLY A 58 -1.56 -5.86 5.45
C GLY A 58 -2.99 -5.46 5.08
N ALA A 59 -3.57 -4.62 5.92
CA ALA A 59 -4.94 -4.13 5.75
C ALA A 59 -5.07 -3.28 4.48
N HIS A 60 -5.99 -3.66 3.60
CA HIS A 60 -6.33 -2.90 2.40
C HIS A 60 -7.81 -2.56 2.42
N ILE A 61 -8.13 -1.27 2.34
CA ILE A 61 -9.46 -0.73 2.17
C ILE A 61 -9.42 0.15 0.93
N PHE A 62 -10.27 -0.12 -0.04
CA PHE A 62 -10.35 0.73 -1.23
C PHE A 62 -11.11 2.01 -0.91
N HIS A 63 -10.53 3.14 -1.25
CA HIS A 63 -11.16 4.45 -1.11
C HIS A 63 -10.74 5.36 -2.26
N THR A 64 -11.61 6.25 -2.67
CA THR A 64 -11.32 7.26 -3.70
C THR A 64 -12.37 8.36 -3.71
N SER A 65 -11.99 9.55 -4.12
CA SER A 65 -12.93 10.62 -4.48
C SER A 65 -13.08 10.77 -6.00
N ASN A 66 -12.28 10.02 -6.79
CA ASN A 66 -12.34 9.99 -8.25
C ASN A 66 -13.45 9.05 -8.71
N GLU A 67 -14.48 9.63 -9.35
CA GLU A 67 -15.65 8.87 -9.81
C GLU A 67 -15.33 7.87 -10.93
N GLU A 68 -14.40 8.18 -11.82
CA GLU A 68 -14.00 7.29 -12.91
C GLU A 68 -13.24 6.06 -12.38
N VAL A 69 -12.36 6.27 -11.40
CA VAL A 69 -11.66 5.19 -10.70
C VAL A 69 -12.66 4.30 -9.95
N TRP A 70 -13.66 4.90 -9.28
CA TRP A 70 -14.70 4.15 -8.59
C TRP A 70 -15.57 3.33 -9.56
N LYS A 71 -15.96 3.91 -10.70
CA LYS A 71 -16.70 3.19 -11.76
C LYS A 71 -15.88 2.04 -12.32
N PHE A 72 -14.58 2.28 -12.57
CA PHE A 72 -13.67 1.23 -13.03
C PHE A 72 -13.59 0.09 -12.01
N ALA A 73 -13.38 0.38 -10.74
CA ALA A 73 -13.28 -0.63 -9.68
C ALA A 73 -14.55 -1.49 -9.59
N ASN A 74 -15.73 -0.86 -9.58
CA ASN A 74 -17.02 -1.55 -9.47
C ASN A 74 -17.45 -2.31 -10.73
N LYS A 75 -16.78 -2.10 -11.85
CA LYS A 75 -17.04 -2.89 -13.05
C LYS A 75 -16.61 -4.36 -12.88
N TYR A 76 -15.62 -4.63 -12.03
CA TYR A 76 -14.99 -5.95 -11.89
C TYR A 76 -15.27 -6.64 -10.56
N ALA A 77 -15.90 -5.96 -9.60
CA ALA A 77 -16.40 -6.55 -8.36
C ALA A 77 -17.54 -5.72 -7.79
N ASN A 78 -18.38 -6.34 -6.96
CA ASN A 78 -19.27 -5.63 -6.07
C ASN A 78 -18.49 -5.13 -4.85
N PHE A 79 -18.43 -3.81 -4.61
CA PHE A 79 -17.82 -3.23 -3.44
C PHE A 79 -18.87 -3.00 -2.35
N VAL A 80 -18.72 -3.70 -1.24
CA VAL A 80 -19.54 -3.48 -0.06
C VAL A 80 -19.01 -2.26 0.69
N PRO A 81 -19.88 -1.28 1.03
CA PRO A 81 -19.45 -0.11 1.80
C PRO A 81 -18.77 -0.51 3.10
N TYR A 82 -17.60 0.06 3.35
CA TYR A 82 -16.82 -0.19 4.55
C TYR A 82 -16.22 1.10 5.08
N GLN A 83 -16.50 1.42 6.34
CA GLN A 83 -15.92 2.57 7.02
C GLN A 83 -14.72 2.13 7.85
N ASN A 84 -13.53 2.60 7.49
CA ASN A 84 -12.32 2.31 8.26
C ASN A 84 -12.27 3.19 9.52
N SER A 85 -12.17 2.54 10.68
CA SER A 85 -12.13 3.21 12.00
C SER A 85 -11.09 2.53 12.89
N PRO A 86 -9.79 2.65 12.56
CA PRO A 86 -8.74 1.99 13.33
C PRO A 86 -8.59 2.60 14.74
N ILE A 87 -8.04 1.80 15.63
CA ILE A 87 -7.70 2.18 17.00
C ILE A 87 -6.18 2.30 17.14
N ALA A 88 -5.70 3.28 17.89
CA ALA A 88 -4.31 3.38 18.32
C ALA A 88 -4.20 2.94 19.78
N MET A 89 -3.33 2.00 20.08
CA MET A 89 -2.89 1.70 21.45
C MET A 89 -1.65 2.54 21.73
N ALA A 90 -1.78 3.52 22.63
CA ALA A 90 -0.73 4.42 23.06
C ALA A 90 -0.46 4.30 24.56
N LYS A 91 0.71 4.72 25.01
CA LYS A 91 1.08 4.71 26.44
C LYS A 91 1.17 6.14 26.97
N MET A 92 0.41 6.43 28.03
CA MET A 92 0.46 7.69 28.74
C MET A 92 0.79 7.43 30.21
N GLY A 93 2.03 7.75 30.63
CA GLY A 93 2.60 7.31 31.90
C GLY A 93 2.65 5.77 31.94
N ASP A 94 2.09 5.16 32.97
CA ASP A 94 2.05 3.70 33.14
C ASP A 94 0.77 3.05 32.59
N LYS A 95 -0.09 3.82 31.92
CA LYS A 95 -1.39 3.32 31.41
C LYS A 95 -1.40 3.23 29.90
N TYR A 96 -1.98 2.14 29.39
CA TYR A 96 -2.34 2.04 27.97
C TYR A 96 -3.70 2.69 27.74
N LEU A 97 -3.75 3.50 26.68
CA LEU A 97 -4.97 4.11 26.17
C LEU A 97 -5.29 3.53 24.79
N TYR A 98 -6.55 3.24 24.56
CA TYR A 98 -7.08 2.92 23.23
C TYR A 98 -7.79 4.15 22.69
N LEU A 99 -7.23 4.72 21.62
CA LEU A 99 -7.59 5.99 21.07
C LEU A 99 -8.08 5.82 19.63
N ASN A 100 -9.12 6.53 19.24
CA ASN A 100 -9.62 6.48 17.88
C ASN A 100 -8.69 7.21 16.89
N LEU A 101 -8.62 6.69 15.68
CA LEU A 101 -8.03 7.36 14.54
C LEU A 101 -9.11 7.60 13.46
N PRO A 102 -9.09 8.74 12.76
CA PRO A 102 -8.16 9.88 12.89
C PRO A 102 -8.35 10.60 14.24
N PHE A 103 -7.47 11.58 14.54
CA PHE A 103 -7.55 12.37 15.76
C PHE A 103 -8.88 13.15 15.79
N ASN A 104 -9.76 12.81 16.69
CA ASN A 104 -11.11 13.36 16.80
C ASN A 104 -11.57 13.47 18.26
N MET A 105 -12.80 13.88 18.51
CA MET A 105 -13.30 14.05 19.87
C MET A 105 -13.26 12.77 20.71
N ASN A 106 -13.41 11.57 20.10
CA ASN A 106 -13.24 10.31 20.85
C ASN A 106 -11.79 10.10 21.31
N THR A 107 -10.81 10.61 20.57
CA THR A 107 -9.40 10.62 20.95
C THR A 107 -9.13 11.65 22.04
N TYR A 108 -9.54 12.89 21.79
CA TYR A 108 -9.20 14.03 22.65
C TYR A 108 -9.81 13.96 24.03
N THR A 109 -11.07 13.52 24.15
CA THR A 109 -11.73 13.39 25.46
C THR A 109 -11.12 12.30 26.34
N ARG A 110 -10.34 11.38 25.77
CA ARG A 110 -9.55 10.41 26.54
C ARG A 110 -8.22 10.97 27.01
N ILE A 111 -7.64 11.92 26.26
CA ILE A 111 -6.40 12.63 26.60
C ILE A 111 -6.70 13.76 27.60
N TRP A 112 -7.74 14.53 27.35
CA TRP A 112 -8.20 15.65 28.18
C TRP A 112 -9.66 15.45 28.62
N PRO A 113 -9.91 14.63 29.65
CA PRO A 113 -11.26 14.33 30.12
C PRO A 113 -11.98 15.58 30.63
N GLY A 114 -13.23 15.77 30.22
CA GLY A 114 -14.09 16.86 30.69
C GLY A 114 -13.94 18.17 29.91
N CYS A 115 -12.96 18.28 29.00
CA CYS A 115 -12.80 19.47 28.18
C CYS A 115 -13.79 19.49 27.01
N SER A 116 -14.32 20.65 26.71
CA SER A 116 -15.10 20.93 25.51
C SER A 116 -14.21 20.95 24.25
N PRO A 117 -14.78 20.86 23.04
CA PRO A 117 -14.00 21.00 21.80
C PRO A 117 -13.20 22.30 21.71
N ALA A 118 -13.77 23.42 22.22
CA ALA A 118 -13.10 24.72 22.21
C ALA A 118 -11.89 24.76 23.17
N GLU A 119 -12.03 24.18 24.37
CA GLU A 119 -10.91 24.08 25.32
C GLU A 119 -9.80 23.18 24.82
N ILE A 120 -10.13 22.05 24.18
CA ILE A 120 -9.15 21.17 23.55
C ILE A 120 -8.42 21.88 22.40
N ALA A 121 -9.16 22.60 21.57
CA ALA A 121 -8.56 23.39 20.50
C ALA A 121 -7.57 24.43 21.05
N ALA A 122 -7.93 25.15 22.12
CA ALA A 122 -7.05 26.11 22.75
C ALA A 122 -5.78 25.48 23.33
N ILE A 123 -5.88 24.31 23.98
CA ILE A 123 -4.70 23.55 24.48
C ILE A 123 -3.78 23.16 23.32
N ILE A 124 -4.33 22.64 22.23
CA ILE A 124 -3.55 22.23 21.08
C ILE A 124 -2.92 23.46 20.39
N GLU A 125 -3.63 24.57 20.26
CA GLU A 125 -3.08 25.82 19.69
C GLU A 125 -1.93 26.37 20.53
N GLU A 126 -2.00 26.34 21.85
CA GLU A 126 -0.90 26.73 22.72
C GLU A 126 0.35 25.87 22.50
N GLU A 127 0.18 24.54 22.42
CA GLU A 127 1.29 23.61 22.11
C GLU A 127 1.86 23.84 20.70
N ILE A 128 1.02 24.16 19.71
CA ILE A 128 1.43 24.47 18.34
C ILE A 128 2.23 25.79 18.30
N ASP A 129 1.78 26.80 19.02
CA ASP A 129 2.47 28.10 19.04
C ASP A 129 3.82 28.01 19.76
N ASP A 130 3.89 27.24 20.83
CA ASP A 130 5.18 26.90 21.47
C ASP A 130 6.11 26.17 20.48
N ALA A 131 5.61 25.19 19.77
CA ALA A 131 6.39 24.46 18.76
C ALA A 131 6.83 25.33 17.58
N LYS A 132 6.02 26.29 17.14
CA LYS A 132 6.43 27.25 16.09
C LYS A 132 7.61 28.11 16.51
N MET A 133 7.72 28.43 17.79
CA MET A 133 8.84 29.21 18.33
C MET A 133 10.09 28.37 18.59
N ASN A 134 9.93 27.12 19.04
CA ASN A 134 11.01 26.33 19.61
C ASN A 134 11.45 25.13 18.75
N GLU A 135 10.66 24.70 17.77
CA GLU A 135 10.93 23.50 16.97
C GLU A 135 11.30 23.83 15.52
N MET A 136 12.23 23.08 14.95
CA MET A 136 12.65 23.24 13.56
C MET A 136 11.64 22.60 12.59
N PRO A 137 11.21 23.30 11.51
CA PRO A 137 10.21 22.78 10.58
C PRO A 137 10.73 21.70 9.62
N ASP A 138 12.05 21.52 9.52
CA ASP A 138 12.66 20.66 8.51
C ASP A 138 12.68 19.18 8.92
N THR A 139 12.49 18.89 10.20
CA THR A 139 12.37 17.53 10.73
C THR A 139 10.90 17.12 10.84
N LEU A 140 10.65 15.80 10.74
CA LEU A 140 9.31 15.26 10.93
C LEU A 140 8.76 15.59 12.34
N SER A 141 9.60 15.48 13.38
CA SER A 141 9.24 15.83 14.75
C SER A 141 8.77 17.29 14.86
N GLY A 142 9.60 18.24 14.40
CA GLY A 142 9.27 19.65 14.47
C GLY A 142 8.04 20.02 13.61
N CYS A 143 7.97 19.50 12.40
CA CYS A 143 6.80 19.69 11.53
C CYS A 143 5.50 19.19 12.20
N CYS A 144 5.51 17.96 12.75
CA CYS A 144 4.33 17.39 13.41
C CYS A 144 3.90 18.19 14.64
N LYS A 145 4.83 18.53 15.53
CA LYS A 145 4.49 19.34 16.73
C LYS A 145 3.87 20.67 16.35
N ARG A 146 4.33 21.28 15.26
CA ARG A 146 3.77 22.52 14.71
C ARG A 146 2.41 22.34 14.02
N MET A 147 1.99 21.10 13.77
CA MET A 147 0.68 20.78 13.15
C MET A 147 -0.35 20.31 14.16
N VAL A 148 0.06 19.51 15.13
CA VAL A 148 -0.88 18.78 16.01
C VAL A 148 -0.60 18.98 17.51
N GLY A 149 0.41 19.76 17.87
CA GLY A 149 0.86 19.94 19.24
C GLY A 149 1.76 18.78 19.73
N LYS A 150 2.43 19.00 20.85
CA LYS A 150 3.39 18.06 21.44
C LYS A 150 2.71 16.79 21.95
N THR A 151 1.59 16.94 22.66
CA THR A 151 0.90 15.80 23.31
C THR A 151 0.41 14.80 22.28
N VAL A 152 -0.23 15.26 21.19
CA VAL A 152 -0.71 14.39 20.11
C VAL A 152 0.46 13.74 19.37
N PHE A 153 1.53 14.50 19.10
CA PHE A 153 2.74 13.96 18.48
C PHE A 153 3.35 12.82 19.29
N GLU A 154 3.60 13.04 20.59
CA GLU A 154 4.24 12.03 21.47
C GLU A 154 3.39 10.76 21.61
N LEU A 155 2.06 10.88 21.74
CA LEU A 155 1.17 9.75 21.94
C LEU A 155 0.85 8.97 20.66
N LEU A 156 0.67 9.68 19.53
CA LEU A 156 0.03 9.08 18.38
C LEU A 156 0.88 9.03 17.11
N VAL A 157 2.01 9.74 17.07
CA VAL A 157 2.86 9.81 15.87
C VAL A 157 4.23 9.22 16.10
N LYS A 158 4.93 9.64 17.14
CA LYS A 158 6.35 9.39 17.35
C LYS A 158 6.73 7.91 17.30
N ASP A 159 6.30 7.14 18.27
CA ASP A 159 6.74 5.74 18.42
C ASP A 159 6.32 4.85 17.24
N TYR A 160 5.13 5.09 16.70
CA TYR A 160 4.66 4.40 15.51
C TYR A 160 5.56 4.71 14.29
N THR A 161 5.82 6.00 14.06
CA THR A 161 6.63 6.46 12.93
C THR A 161 8.09 6.00 13.05
N GLU A 162 8.68 6.09 14.25
CA GLU A 162 10.05 5.63 14.48
C GLU A 162 10.20 4.11 14.25
N LYS A 163 9.21 3.30 14.65
CA LYS A 163 9.17 1.87 14.31
C LYS A 163 9.04 1.66 12.81
N GLN A 164 8.08 2.35 12.17
CA GLN A 164 7.81 2.20 10.74
C GLN A 164 9.04 2.52 9.89
N TRP A 165 9.76 3.59 10.22
CA TRP A 165 10.90 4.05 9.42
C TRP A 165 12.25 3.57 9.94
N GLY A 166 12.34 3.09 11.19
CA GLY A 166 13.56 2.62 11.82
C GLY A 166 14.59 3.74 12.10
N LYS A 167 14.10 4.99 12.21
CA LYS A 167 14.90 6.19 12.50
C LYS A 167 14.14 7.09 13.46
N SER A 168 14.84 7.94 14.20
CA SER A 168 14.23 8.98 15.01
C SER A 168 13.41 9.95 14.14
N CYS A 169 12.30 10.46 14.68
CA CYS A 169 11.52 11.52 14.03
C CYS A 169 12.33 12.81 13.80
N ASP A 170 13.40 13.02 14.54
CA ASP A 170 14.33 14.16 14.35
C ASP A 170 15.28 13.98 13.16
N GLU A 171 15.46 12.72 12.68
CA GLU A 171 16.27 12.39 11.51
C GLU A 171 15.46 12.20 10.24
N LEU A 172 14.12 12.16 10.37
CA LEU A 172 13.20 11.97 9.26
C LEU A 172 12.80 13.32 8.67
N PRO A 173 12.70 13.44 7.33
CA PRO A 173 12.28 14.67 6.68
C PRO A 173 10.79 14.96 6.92
N ALA A 174 10.45 16.24 7.00
CA ALA A 174 9.07 16.70 7.24
C ALA A 174 8.07 16.20 6.18
N ASP A 175 8.52 15.97 4.95
CA ASP A 175 7.68 15.53 3.83
C ASP A 175 7.02 14.16 4.01
N LEU A 176 7.49 13.34 4.94
CA LEU A 176 6.88 12.04 5.26
C LEU A 176 5.51 12.18 5.93
N ILE A 177 5.23 13.32 6.56
CA ILE A 177 3.93 13.61 7.16
C ILE A 177 3.34 14.87 6.52
N LYS A 178 2.58 14.67 5.47
CA LYS A 178 1.86 15.77 4.81
C LYS A 178 0.46 15.99 5.35
N ARG A 179 -0.13 15.02 6.05
CA ARG A 179 -1.53 15.05 6.48
C ARG A 179 -1.71 14.29 7.79
N LEU A 180 -1.96 15.02 8.85
CA LEU A 180 -2.52 14.47 10.08
C LEU A 180 -3.92 15.06 10.23
N PRO A 181 -4.98 14.34 9.85
CA PRO A 181 -6.33 14.88 9.95
C PRO A 181 -6.72 15.03 11.42
N MET A 182 -6.84 16.27 11.86
CA MET A 182 -7.43 16.63 13.15
C MET A 182 -8.88 17.05 12.94
N ARG A 183 -9.78 16.55 13.77
CA ARG A 183 -11.21 16.86 13.69
C ARG A 183 -11.77 17.12 15.07
N PHE A 184 -12.39 18.28 15.28
CA PHE A 184 -13.12 18.60 16.52
C PHE A 184 -14.58 18.11 16.45
N THR A 185 -14.79 16.96 15.83
CA THR A 185 -16.08 16.25 15.72
C THR A 185 -15.93 14.81 16.20
N TRP A 186 -17.04 14.06 16.30
CA TRP A 186 -17.07 12.66 16.72
C TRP A 186 -16.97 11.67 15.54
N ASN A 187 -16.60 12.13 14.36
CA ASN A 187 -16.52 11.31 13.16
C ASN A 187 -15.26 10.42 13.18
N ASN A 188 -15.45 9.11 13.26
CA ASN A 188 -14.39 8.10 13.29
C ASN A 188 -13.98 7.59 11.89
N ASN A 189 -14.59 8.05 10.81
CA ASN A 189 -14.18 7.60 9.48
C ASN A 189 -12.74 8.07 9.19
N TYR A 190 -11.83 7.11 8.98
CA TYR A 190 -10.41 7.41 8.76
C TYR A 190 -10.19 8.21 7.47
N PHE A 191 -10.86 7.84 6.40
CA PHE A 191 -10.76 8.51 5.11
C PHE A 191 -11.77 9.65 4.95
N ASN A 192 -11.43 10.64 4.12
CA ASN A 192 -12.33 11.73 3.72
C ASN A 192 -12.96 11.47 2.35
N ASP A 193 -12.61 10.37 1.70
CA ASP A 193 -13.02 10.06 0.35
C ASP A 193 -14.52 9.74 0.26
N LYS A 194 -15.09 10.14 -0.88
CA LYS A 194 -16.50 9.98 -1.19
C LYS A 194 -16.93 8.50 -1.24
N TYR A 195 -16.05 7.67 -1.80
CA TYR A 195 -16.29 6.25 -1.99
C TYR A 195 -15.32 5.44 -1.17
N GLN A 196 -15.83 4.43 -0.46
CA GLN A 196 -15.04 3.53 0.38
C GLN A 196 -15.71 2.16 0.41
N GLY A 197 -14.93 1.11 0.30
CA GLY A 197 -15.48 -0.25 0.33
C GLY A 197 -14.42 -1.33 0.22
N ILE A 198 -14.89 -2.55 0.36
CA ILE A 198 -14.09 -3.77 0.21
C ILE A 198 -14.79 -4.66 -0.83
N PRO A 199 -14.05 -5.26 -1.78
CA PRO A 199 -14.65 -6.18 -2.74
C PRO A 199 -15.21 -7.41 -2.02
N GLU A 200 -16.46 -7.75 -2.30
CA GLU A 200 -17.21 -8.79 -1.57
C GLU A 200 -16.51 -10.16 -1.60
N GLU A 201 -15.90 -10.52 -2.73
CA GLU A 201 -15.16 -11.78 -2.91
C GLU A 201 -13.65 -11.65 -2.63
N GLY A 202 -13.20 -10.52 -2.06
CA GLY A 202 -11.80 -10.24 -1.78
C GLY A 202 -11.04 -9.65 -2.98
N TYR A 203 -9.86 -9.08 -2.67
CA TYR A 203 -9.06 -8.35 -3.66
C TYR A 203 -8.44 -9.24 -4.72
N THR A 204 -8.05 -10.46 -4.40
CA THR A 204 -7.47 -11.39 -5.40
C THR A 204 -8.47 -11.68 -6.51
N LYS A 205 -9.75 -11.95 -6.15
CA LYS A 205 -10.79 -12.21 -7.14
C LYS A 205 -11.10 -10.97 -7.97
N TRP A 206 -11.12 -9.79 -7.35
CA TRP A 206 -11.28 -8.53 -8.07
C TRP A 206 -10.18 -8.31 -9.11
N ILE A 207 -8.90 -8.53 -8.73
CA ILE A 207 -7.76 -8.38 -9.63
C ILE A 207 -7.79 -9.44 -10.74
N GLU A 208 -8.16 -10.68 -10.43
CA GLU A 208 -8.38 -11.74 -11.43
C GLU A 208 -9.42 -11.29 -12.47
N ASN A 209 -10.54 -10.76 -12.00
CA ASN A 209 -11.59 -10.25 -12.89
C ASN A 209 -11.09 -9.09 -13.77
N ILE A 210 -10.30 -8.16 -13.23
CA ILE A 210 -9.69 -7.09 -14.04
C ILE A 210 -8.81 -7.69 -15.13
N ILE A 211 -7.94 -8.66 -14.81
CA ILE A 211 -7.00 -9.26 -15.76
C ILE A 211 -7.73 -9.99 -16.90
N PHE A 212 -8.76 -10.78 -16.58
CA PHE A 212 -9.30 -11.75 -17.53
C PHE A 212 -10.68 -11.38 -18.11
N SER A 213 -11.42 -10.45 -17.49
CA SER A 213 -12.75 -10.10 -18.00
C SER A 213 -12.65 -9.25 -19.26
N GLU A 214 -13.43 -9.64 -20.29
CA GLU A 214 -13.54 -8.90 -21.55
C GLU A 214 -12.22 -8.79 -22.37
N THR A 215 -11.25 -9.67 -22.11
CA THR A 215 -9.93 -9.64 -22.76
C THR A 215 -9.81 -10.59 -23.97
N SER A 216 -10.89 -11.32 -24.28
CA SER A 216 -10.98 -12.24 -25.44
C SER A 216 -9.83 -13.27 -25.51
N GLY A 217 -9.32 -13.71 -24.36
CA GLY A 217 -8.22 -14.69 -24.29
C GLY A 217 -6.85 -14.15 -24.69
N ARG A 218 -6.67 -12.84 -24.77
CA ARG A 218 -5.40 -12.20 -25.19
C ARG A 218 -4.36 -12.07 -24.06
N VAL A 219 -4.72 -12.46 -22.84
CA VAL A 219 -3.83 -12.39 -21.67
C VAL A 219 -3.39 -13.78 -21.29
N GLU A 220 -2.07 -14.00 -21.28
CA GLU A 220 -1.42 -15.18 -20.71
C GLU A 220 -0.72 -14.82 -19.40
N LEU A 221 -0.67 -15.78 -18.46
CA LEU A 221 -0.11 -15.59 -17.12
C LEU A 221 0.91 -16.70 -16.81
N MET A 222 2.14 -16.28 -16.50
CA MET A 222 3.23 -17.13 -16.03
C MET A 222 3.52 -16.82 -14.56
N LEU A 223 3.09 -17.69 -13.66
CA LEU A 223 3.42 -17.66 -12.23
C LEU A 223 4.75 -18.36 -11.95
N ASN A 224 5.30 -18.17 -10.73
CA ASN A 224 6.58 -18.75 -10.29
C ASN A 224 7.75 -18.42 -11.22
N THR A 225 7.68 -17.29 -11.93
CA THR A 225 8.65 -16.90 -12.94
C THR A 225 9.24 -15.53 -12.59
N ASP A 226 10.45 -15.53 -12.07
CA ASP A 226 11.21 -14.31 -11.74
C ASP A 226 11.84 -13.75 -13.02
N PHE A 227 11.39 -12.57 -13.46
CA PHE A 227 11.87 -11.94 -14.68
C PHE A 227 13.39 -11.72 -14.65
N ILE A 228 13.96 -11.25 -13.54
CA ILE A 228 15.40 -10.97 -13.45
C ILE A 228 16.24 -12.24 -13.60
N LYS A 229 15.78 -13.36 -13.01
CA LYS A 229 16.49 -14.65 -13.12
C LYS A 229 16.36 -15.31 -14.47
N ASN A 230 15.26 -15.04 -15.17
CA ASN A 230 14.93 -15.66 -16.47
C ASN A 230 14.99 -14.66 -17.63
N VAL A 231 15.68 -13.53 -17.45
CA VAL A 231 15.71 -12.44 -18.45
C VAL A 231 16.20 -12.92 -19.81
N GLY A 232 17.16 -13.85 -19.87
CA GLY A 232 17.68 -14.40 -21.10
C GLY A 232 16.65 -15.17 -21.95
N GLU A 233 15.64 -15.76 -21.32
CA GLU A 233 14.56 -16.49 -21.99
C GLU A 233 13.37 -15.59 -22.29
N LEU A 234 13.05 -14.66 -21.38
CA LEU A 234 11.85 -13.85 -21.42
C LEU A 234 12.01 -12.59 -22.29
N TYR A 235 13.23 -12.03 -22.36
CA TYR A 235 13.45 -10.74 -22.97
C TYR A 235 12.99 -10.66 -24.43
N GLY A 236 13.21 -11.66 -25.24
CA GLY A 236 12.79 -11.69 -26.64
C GLY A 236 11.33 -12.09 -26.90
N MET A 237 10.54 -12.29 -25.85
CA MET A 237 9.16 -12.77 -25.97
C MET A 237 8.12 -11.68 -26.22
N ALA A 238 8.49 -10.39 -26.10
CA ALA A 238 7.56 -9.28 -26.33
C ALA A 238 8.26 -8.04 -26.90
N ASP A 239 7.54 -7.17 -27.59
CA ASP A 239 8.06 -5.91 -28.14
C ASP A 239 8.24 -4.84 -27.06
N HIS A 240 7.30 -4.76 -26.11
CA HIS A 240 7.31 -3.82 -25.01
C HIS A 240 7.25 -4.53 -23.66
N ILE A 241 8.04 -4.07 -22.68
CA ILE A 241 8.07 -4.62 -21.32
C ILE A 241 7.67 -3.52 -20.34
N PHE A 242 6.59 -3.76 -19.59
CA PHE A 242 6.17 -2.91 -18.47
C PHE A 242 6.64 -3.54 -17.15
N TYR A 243 7.63 -2.92 -16.54
CA TYR A 243 8.34 -3.47 -15.39
C TYR A 243 7.90 -2.78 -14.07
N SER A 244 7.20 -3.51 -13.23
CA SER A 244 6.72 -3.01 -11.92
C SER A 244 7.64 -3.34 -10.74
N GLY A 245 8.79 -3.96 -11.00
CA GLY A 245 9.80 -4.28 -9.99
C GLY A 245 10.74 -3.11 -9.68
N ARG A 246 11.77 -3.39 -8.89
CA ARG A 246 12.80 -2.39 -8.50
C ARG A 246 13.73 -2.07 -9.66
N PRO A 247 13.88 -0.78 -10.06
CA PRO A 247 14.72 -0.40 -11.20
C PRO A 247 16.22 -0.69 -11.01
N ASP A 248 16.71 -0.61 -9.77
CA ASP A 248 18.11 -0.92 -9.47
C ASP A 248 18.46 -2.39 -9.68
N LEU A 249 17.52 -3.32 -9.35
CA LEU A 249 17.71 -4.74 -9.66
C LEU A 249 17.74 -5.00 -11.18
N LEU A 250 16.97 -4.25 -11.93
CA LEU A 250 17.01 -4.30 -13.39
C LEU A 250 18.40 -3.91 -13.94
N CYS A 251 19.10 -3.02 -13.26
CA CYS A 251 20.46 -2.60 -13.56
C CYS A 251 21.53 -3.50 -12.90
N GLY A 252 21.17 -4.61 -12.28
CA GLY A 252 22.09 -5.52 -11.58
C GLY A 252 22.64 -4.98 -10.26
N GLU A 253 21.99 -3.99 -9.68
CA GLU A 253 22.37 -3.34 -8.43
C GLU A 253 21.30 -3.53 -7.34
N ASN A 254 21.66 -3.27 -6.07
CA ASN A 254 20.76 -3.28 -4.92
C ASN A 254 21.04 -2.05 -4.07
N ALA A 255 20.71 -0.88 -4.59
CA ALA A 255 21.12 0.39 -4.02
C ALA A 255 19.94 1.33 -3.68
N LEU A 256 18.77 1.17 -4.30
CA LEU A 256 17.59 1.96 -3.95
C LEU A 256 17.04 1.52 -2.58
N PRO A 257 16.90 2.46 -1.62
CA PRO A 257 16.38 2.13 -0.30
C PRO A 257 14.87 1.90 -0.30
N PHE A 258 14.47 0.80 0.35
CA PHE A 258 13.07 0.47 0.60
C PHE A 258 12.86 0.03 2.05
N ARG A 259 11.67 0.25 2.56
CA ARG A 259 11.18 -0.41 3.77
C ARG A 259 10.39 -1.65 3.38
N GLY A 260 10.56 -2.69 4.15
CA GLY A 260 9.78 -3.91 4.09
C GLY A 260 8.83 -4.03 5.27
N LEU A 261 7.92 -4.99 5.16
CA LEU A 261 7.01 -5.40 6.23
C LEU A 261 7.02 -6.92 6.34
N ASN A 262 7.17 -7.43 7.55
CA ASN A 262 6.99 -8.83 7.87
C ASN A 262 5.57 -9.04 8.41
N PHE A 263 4.86 -10.01 7.86
CA PHE A 263 3.50 -10.38 8.25
C PHE A 263 3.49 -11.76 8.87
N VAL A 264 2.99 -11.87 10.10
CA VAL A 264 2.81 -13.15 10.79
C VAL A 264 1.32 -13.33 11.06
N THR A 265 0.71 -14.29 10.36
CA THR A 265 -0.71 -14.61 10.50
C THR A 265 -0.88 -15.81 11.43
N SER A 266 -1.77 -15.70 12.42
CA SER A 266 -2.06 -16.70 13.42
C SER A 266 -3.57 -16.87 13.61
N VAL A 267 -3.98 -18.11 13.90
CA VAL A 267 -5.36 -18.43 14.30
C VAL A 267 -5.42 -18.45 15.81
N TYR A 268 -6.35 -17.72 16.40
CA TYR A 268 -6.59 -17.65 17.85
C TYR A 268 -7.89 -18.37 18.20
N PRO A 269 -7.91 -19.19 19.29
CA PRO A 269 -9.09 -19.92 19.72
C PRO A 269 -10.04 -19.03 20.56
N VAL A 270 -10.39 -17.88 20.01
CA VAL A 270 -11.34 -16.91 20.59
C VAL A 270 -12.23 -16.37 19.49
N SER A 271 -13.47 -16.06 19.83
CA SER A 271 -14.43 -15.53 18.85
C SER A 271 -14.11 -14.11 18.40
N ASP A 272 -13.39 -13.35 19.20
CA ASP A 272 -12.96 -11.97 18.92
C ASP A 272 -11.66 -11.68 19.68
N PHE A 273 -10.68 -11.08 19.01
CA PHE A 273 -9.36 -10.83 19.60
C PHE A 273 -9.19 -9.38 20.05
N GLN A 274 -9.66 -8.42 19.23
CA GLN A 274 -9.39 -6.99 19.49
C GLN A 274 -10.61 -6.08 19.25
N GLY A 275 -11.74 -6.62 18.76
CA GLY A 275 -12.99 -5.88 18.57
C GLY A 275 -12.99 -4.87 17.43
N THR A 276 -11.99 -4.89 16.57
CA THR A 276 -11.85 -4.00 15.41
C THR A 276 -10.91 -4.60 14.38
N ALA A 277 -11.02 -4.16 13.13
CA ALA A 277 -10.15 -4.66 12.06
C ALA A 277 -8.67 -4.33 12.27
N VAL A 278 -8.34 -3.12 12.74
CA VAL A 278 -6.95 -2.66 12.85
C VAL A 278 -6.70 -1.97 14.18
N VAL A 279 -5.66 -2.43 14.88
CA VAL A 279 -5.07 -1.73 16.03
C VAL A 279 -3.64 -1.32 15.67
N ASN A 280 -3.37 -0.01 15.67
CA ASN A 280 -2.02 0.55 15.57
C ASN A 280 -1.38 0.56 16.96
N HIS A 281 -0.16 0.06 17.07
CA HIS A 281 0.60 0.04 18.32
C HIS A 281 1.55 1.23 18.38
N ASN A 282 1.09 2.32 18.99
CA ASN A 282 1.82 3.58 19.13
C ASN A 282 2.67 3.59 20.42
N THR A 283 3.45 2.53 20.65
CA THR A 283 4.35 2.36 21.78
C THR A 283 5.57 1.53 21.37
N LYS A 284 6.71 1.74 22.02
CA LYS A 284 7.94 0.95 21.85
C LYS A 284 7.94 -0.38 22.61
N ASP A 285 6.92 -0.65 23.42
CA ASP A 285 6.84 -1.87 24.22
C ASP A 285 6.68 -3.14 23.37
N VAL A 286 6.27 -2.98 22.09
CA VAL A 286 6.16 -4.05 21.10
C VAL A 286 6.83 -3.66 19.78
N PRO A 287 7.46 -4.62 19.06
CA PRO A 287 8.19 -4.31 17.82
C PRO A 287 7.29 -4.10 16.60
N TYR A 288 6.08 -4.60 16.62
CA TYR A 288 5.13 -4.49 15.51
C TYR A 288 4.38 -3.15 15.54
N THR A 289 3.93 -2.71 14.38
CA THR A 289 3.18 -1.47 14.21
C THR A 289 1.69 -1.69 14.18
N ARG A 290 1.22 -2.87 13.73
CA ARG A 290 -0.21 -3.18 13.64
C ARG A 290 -0.51 -4.62 14.03
N THR A 291 -1.72 -4.81 14.56
CA THR A 291 -2.44 -6.07 14.56
C THR A 291 -3.72 -5.93 13.75
N ILE A 292 -3.99 -6.91 12.89
CA ILE A 292 -5.08 -6.89 11.92
C ILE A 292 -5.95 -8.11 12.17
N GLU A 293 -7.17 -7.93 12.64
CA GLU A 293 -8.16 -8.99 12.81
C GLU A 293 -9.08 -9.03 11.59
N HIS A 294 -8.85 -10.00 10.72
CA HIS A 294 -9.37 -9.99 9.36
C HIS A 294 -10.87 -10.13 9.24
N LYS A 295 -11.55 -10.81 10.15
CA LYS A 295 -13.01 -11.00 10.10
C LYS A 295 -13.79 -9.69 10.08
N HIS A 296 -13.26 -8.64 10.72
CA HIS A 296 -13.89 -7.34 10.79
C HIS A 296 -13.89 -6.55 9.48
N PHE A 297 -13.15 -7.01 8.46
CA PHE A 297 -13.24 -6.42 7.12
C PHE A 297 -14.49 -6.85 6.34
N GLN A 298 -15.09 -7.98 6.72
CA GLN A 298 -16.26 -8.53 6.05
C GLN A 298 -17.39 -8.82 7.05
N PRO A 299 -17.91 -7.79 7.76
CA PRO A 299 -18.92 -7.99 8.79
C PRO A 299 -20.22 -8.59 8.25
N TRP A 300 -20.51 -8.46 6.93
CA TRP A 300 -21.65 -9.12 6.29
C TRP A 300 -21.52 -10.64 6.27
N LYS A 301 -20.31 -11.19 6.22
CA LYS A 301 -20.10 -12.65 6.32
C LYS A 301 -20.43 -13.18 7.71
N GLU A 302 -20.29 -12.36 8.75
CA GLU A 302 -20.67 -12.72 10.11
C GLU A 302 -22.21 -12.78 10.26
N SER A 303 -22.97 -11.92 9.57
CA SER A 303 -24.43 -11.91 9.63
C SER A 303 -25.07 -13.17 9.08
N GLU A 304 -24.45 -13.80 8.07
CA GLU A 304 -24.88 -15.08 7.50
C GLU A 304 -24.53 -16.27 8.45
N ARG A 305 -23.58 -16.06 9.39
CA ARG A 305 -23.05 -17.06 10.31
C ARG A 305 -23.61 -16.99 11.72
N TYR A 306 -24.62 -16.19 12.00
CA TYR A 306 -25.21 -16.05 13.35
C TYR A 306 -25.77 -17.36 13.97
N GLY A 307 -25.65 -18.49 13.27
CA GLY A 307 -25.93 -19.82 13.82
C GLY A 307 -24.71 -20.58 14.37
N ILE A 308 -23.49 -20.20 14.00
CA ILE A 308 -22.25 -20.87 14.42
C ILE A 308 -21.30 -19.79 14.94
N ARG A 309 -21.23 -19.61 16.26
CA ARG A 309 -20.13 -18.87 16.89
C ARG A 309 -18.85 -19.65 16.63
N GLU A 310 -18.10 -19.24 15.63
CA GLU A 310 -16.77 -19.77 15.43
C GLU A 310 -15.92 -19.33 16.64
N ASN A 311 -15.39 -20.30 17.36
CA ASN A 311 -14.56 -20.06 18.55
C ASN A 311 -13.12 -19.72 18.15
N TYR A 312 -12.90 -19.12 17.00
CA TYR A 312 -11.58 -18.70 16.53
C TYR A 312 -11.68 -17.42 15.68
N THR A 313 -10.56 -16.74 15.59
CA THR A 313 -10.34 -15.61 14.67
C THR A 313 -8.94 -15.65 14.06
N VAL A 314 -8.72 -14.90 13.00
CA VAL A 314 -7.43 -14.79 12.30
C VAL A 314 -6.88 -13.40 12.48
N VAL A 315 -5.66 -13.33 13.03
CA VAL A 315 -4.97 -12.07 13.29
C VAL A 315 -3.61 -12.07 12.61
N THR A 316 -3.29 -11.00 11.90
CA THR A 316 -1.96 -10.75 11.34
C THR A 316 -1.26 -9.66 12.12
N THR A 317 -0.01 -9.92 12.51
CA THR A 317 0.90 -8.93 13.08
C THR A 317 1.79 -8.37 11.98
N GLU A 318 1.87 -7.05 11.88
CA GLU A 318 2.69 -6.31 10.90
C GLU A 318 3.92 -5.72 11.59
N THR A 319 5.12 -6.16 11.20
CA THR A 319 6.39 -5.68 11.77
C THR A 319 7.25 -5.06 10.67
N PRO A 320 7.61 -3.77 10.76
CA PRO A 320 8.49 -3.12 9.80
C PRO A 320 9.90 -3.70 9.84
N CYS A 321 10.53 -3.79 8.65
CA CYS A 321 11.91 -4.26 8.52
C CYS A 321 12.66 -3.45 7.47
N GLN A 322 13.99 -3.58 7.46
CA GLN A 322 14.85 -3.01 6.42
C GLN A 322 14.95 -3.97 5.25
N CYS A 323 14.90 -3.44 4.03
CA CYS A 323 15.24 -4.18 2.82
C CYS A 323 16.71 -3.94 2.50
N THR A 324 17.56 -4.88 2.90
CA THR A 324 19.03 -4.79 2.72
C THR A 324 19.54 -5.72 1.63
N LYS A 325 18.77 -6.75 1.28
CA LYS A 325 19.12 -7.75 0.26
C LYS A 325 18.22 -7.61 -0.96
N ALA A 326 18.73 -8.02 -2.11
CA ALA A 326 17.94 -8.07 -3.35
C ALA A 326 16.74 -9.04 -3.26
N THR A 327 16.80 -10.01 -2.34
CA THR A 327 15.73 -10.99 -2.09
C THR A 327 14.67 -10.53 -1.10
N ASP A 328 14.91 -9.40 -0.38
CA ASP A 328 13.93 -8.85 0.55
C ASP A 328 12.74 -8.29 -0.22
N GLU A 329 11.54 -8.43 0.37
CA GLU A 329 10.31 -7.95 -0.26
C GLU A 329 10.10 -6.45 0.07
N PRO A 330 10.29 -5.55 -0.91
CA PRO A 330 10.10 -4.13 -0.71
C PRO A 330 8.61 -3.80 -0.59
N TYR A 331 8.28 -2.92 0.36
CA TYR A 331 6.90 -2.49 0.56
C TYR A 331 6.71 -1.00 0.27
N TYR A 332 7.58 -0.14 0.82
CA TYR A 332 7.56 1.31 0.61
C TYR A 332 8.90 1.83 0.08
N PRO A 333 8.93 2.66 -0.98
CA PRO A 333 10.11 3.43 -1.34
C PRO A 333 10.40 4.47 -0.25
N ILE A 334 11.67 4.73 0.01
CA ILE A 334 12.10 5.79 0.93
C ILE A 334 12.39 7.05 0.11
N ASN A 335 11.37 7.88 -0.07
CA ASN A 335 11.46 9.08 -0.88
C ASN A 335 12.16 10.21 -0.10
N ASN A 336 13.26 10.71 -0.65
CA ASN A 336 13.98 11.92 -0.27
C ASN A 336 14.80 12.41 -1.46
N HIS A 337 15.36 13.62 -1.40
CA HIS A 337 16.10 14.23 -2.50
C HIS A 337 17.32 13.41 -2.98
N GLU A 338 18.00 12.68 -2.11
CA GLU A 338 19.13 11.83 -2.46
C GLU A 338 18.67 10.59 -3.21
N ASN A 339 17.67 9.90 -2.67
CA ASN A 339 17.10 8.69 -3.27
C ASN A 339 16.39 8.99 -4.60
N ASP A 340 15.76 10.16 -4.73
CA ASP A 340 15.16 10.60 -6.00
C ASP A 340 16.23 10.83 -7.07
N ARG A 341 17.38 11.41 -6.71
CA ARG A 341 18.52 11.53 -7.64
C ARG A 341 19.07 10.17 -8.04
N LEU A 342 19.17 9.25 -7.07
CA LEU A 342 19.63 7.88 -7.35
C LEU A 342 18.64 7.16 -8.27
N TYR A 343 17.33 7.26 -8.01
CA TYR A 343 16.27 6.70 -8.84
C TYR A 343 16.36 7.22 -10.29
N ARG A 344 16.50 8.54 -10.50
CA ARG A 344 16.62 9.15 -11.84
C ARG A 344 17.81 8.58 -12.61
N ARG A 345 18.95 8.33 -11.97
CA ARG A 345 20.09 7.68 -12.61
C ARG A 345 19.76 6.29 -13.16
N TYR A 346 18.95 5.49 -12.44
CA TYR A 346 18.48 4.20 -12.93
C TYR A 346 17.49 4.35 -14.09
N VAL A 347 16.57 5.30 -14.00
CA VAL A 347 15.65 5.62 -15.11
C VAL A 347 16.43 5.96 -16.39
N ASP A 348 17.44 6.83 -16.29
CA ASP A 348 18.26 7.22 -17.44
C ASP A 348 19.05 6.04 -18.00
N ARG A 349 19.62 5.18 -17.16
CA ARG A 349 20.30 3.95 -17.59
C ARG A 349 19.37 3.01 -18.33
N ILE A 350 18.17 2.81 -17.85
CA ILE A 350 17.17 1.93 -18.49
C ILE A 350 16.75 2.51 -19.83
N LYS A 351 16.48 3.82 -19.93
CA LYS A 351 16.12 4.50 -21.17
C LYS A 351 17.22 4.48 -22.24
N THR A 352 18.47 4.54 -21.85
CA THR A 352 19.61 4.52 -22.76
C THR A 352 20.02 3.12 -23.23
N GLY A 353 19.32 2.07 -22.77
CA GLY A 353 19.60 0.70 -23.17
C GLY A 353 20.92 0.15 -22.62
N LEU A 354 21.38 0.61 -21.47
CA LEU A 354 22.59 0.11 -20.84
C LEU A 354 22.42 -1.35 -20.36
N PRO A 355 23.49 -2.15 -20.44
CA PRO A 355 23.41 -3.59 -20.34
C PRO A 355 22.91 -4.06 -18.97
N PHE A 356 21.97 -5.00 -18.97
CA PHE A 356 21.80 -5.95 -17.88
C PHE A 356 23.06 -6.80 -17.81
N ALA A 357 23.67 -6.93 -16.63
CA ALA A 357 24.78 -7.81 -16.33
C ALA A 357 25.21 -8.75 -17.48
N ASN A 358 25.99 -8.24 -18.45
CA ASN A 358 26.60 -8.95 -19.59
C ASN A 358 25.73 -9.20 -20.86
N ALA A 359 24.54 -8.62 -21.02
CA ALA A 359 23.78 -8.74 -22.26
C ALA A 359 23.34 -7.35 -22.76
N ILE A 360 23.66 -7.06 -24.03
CA ILE A 360 23.19 -5.85 -24.72
C ILE A 360 21.79 -6.17 -25.25
N TYR A 361 20.77 -5.61 -24.64
CA TYR A 361 19.41 -5.73 -25.12
C TYR A 361 19.03 -4.48 -25.92
N ALA A 362 19.42 -4.47 -27.16
CA ALA A 362 19.03 -3.44 -28.11
C ALA A 362 17.71 -3.82 -28.78
N GLY A 363 16.72 -2.96 -28.65
CA GLY A 363 15.48 -3.06 -29.44
C GLY A 363 14.19 -3.26 -28.71
N GLN A 364 14.18 -3.49 -27.37
CA GLN A 364 12.95 -3.54 -26.61
C GLN A 364 12.74 -2.30 -25.75
N HIS A 365 11.50 -1.82 -25.70
CA HIS A 365 11.13 -0.66 -24.92
C HIS A 365 10.73 -1.10 -23.50
N ILE A 366 11.51 -0.70 -22.49
CA ILE A 366 11.18 -0.96 -21.09
C ILE A 366 10.50 0.27 -20.50
N HIS A 367 9.28 0.07 -20.02
CA HIS A 367 8.47 1.06 -19.34
C HIS A 367 8.42 0.74 -17.85
N LEU A 368 8.94 1.63 -17.00
CA LEU A 368 8.81 1.49 -15.56
C LEU A 368 7.39 1.82 -15.14
N CYS A 369 6.78 0.97 -14.31
CA CYS A 369 5.40 1.12 -13.89
C CYS A 369 5.18 0.63 -12.44
N GLY A 370 4.03 0.91 -11.86
CA GLY A 370 3.69 0.48 -10.52
C GLY A 370 4.50 1.17 -9.41
N ARG A 371 4.18 0.85 -8.17
CA ARG A 371 4.73 1.50 -6.98
C ARG A 371 6.27 1.42 -6.90
N LEU A 372 6.83 0.24 -7.14
CA LEU A 372 8.27 0.03 -7.02
C LEU A 372 9.02 0.55 -8.25
N GLY A 373 8.50 0.29 -9.47
CA GLY A 373 9.11 0.72 -10.72
C GLY A 373 9.15 2.24 -10.87
N LEU A 374 8.11 2.94 -10.42
CA LEU A 374 8.04 4.41 -10.40
C LEU A 374 8.67 5.03 -9.15
N TYR A 375 9.12 4.22 -8.20
CA TYR A 375 9.68 4.65 -6.92
C TYR A 375 8.76 5.66 -6.20
N ARG A 376 7.43 5.38 -6.16
CA ARG A 376 6.40 6.25 -5.58
C ARG A 376 5.50 5.48 -4.63
N TYR A 377 5.02 6.19 -3.61
CA TYR A 377 3.90 5.71 -2.83
C TYR A 377 2.61 5.93 -3.61
N PHE A 378 1.85 4.87 -3.81
CA PHE A 378 0.52 4.89 -4.40
C PHE A 378 -0.47 4.16 -3.49
N ASP A 379 -1.62 4.74 -3.24
CA ASP A 379 -2.79 4.01 -2.79
C ASP A 379 -3.41 3.23 -3.96
N MET A 380 -4.42 2.43 -3.71
CA MET A 380 -5.00 1.58 -4.77
C MET A 380 -5.66 2.39 -5.89
N ASP A 381 -6.29 3.50 -5.55
CA ASP A 381 -6.90 4.42 -6.50
C ASP A 381 -5.87 5.15 -7.34
N ASP A 382 -4.77 5.63 -6.74
CA ASP A 382 -3.63 6.20 -7.46
C ASP A 382 -3.03 5.18 -8.45
N CYS A 383 -2.94 3.90 -8.03
CA CYS A 383 -2.48 2.83 -8.92
C CYS A 383 -3.37 2.68 -10.15
N ILE A 384 -4.69 2.70 -9.98
CA ILE A 384 -5.64 2.58 -11.09
C ILE A 384 -5.56 3.81 -11.99
N GLU A 385 -5.62 5.01 -11.43
CA GLU A 385 -5.57 6.25 -12.20
C GLU A 385 -4.29 6.37 -13.02
N SER A 386 -3.14 6.10 -12.39
CA SER A 386 -1.84 6.12 -13.06
C SER A 386 -1.72 5.05 -14.14
N ALA A 387 -2.26 3.85 -13.91
CA ALA A 387 -2.22 2.77 -14.89
C ALA A 387 -3.15 3.04 -16.09
N LEU A 388 -4.35 3.56 -15.85
CA LEU A 388 -5.28 3.97 -16.92
C LEU A 388 -4.62 5.03 -17.82
N LYS A 389 -4.02 6.05 -17.22
CA LYS A 389 -3.31 7.09 -17.97
C LYS A 389 -2.14 6.52 -18.77
N MET A 390 -1.30 5.68 -18.17
CA MET A 390 -0.17 5.06 -18.85
C MET A 390 -0.62 4.21 -20.04
N ALA A 391 -1.71 3.46 -19.89
CA ALA A 391 -2.28 2.67 -20.97
C ALA A 391 -2.79 3.54 -22.12
N ASP A 392 -3.52 4.62 -21.81
CA ASP A 392 -4.08 5.52 -22.83
C ASP A 392 -2.97 6.29 -23.56
N ASP A 393 -1.93 6.74 -22.85
CA ASP A 393 -0.74 7.39 -23.46
C ASP A 393 -0.03 6.41 -24.42
N PHE A 394 0.22 5.16 -23.97
CA PHE A 394 0.91 4.15 -24.80
C PHE A 394 0.10 3.78 -26.04
N ILE A 395 -1.20 3.55 -25.91
CA ILE A 395 -2.08 3.23 -27.04
C ILE A 395 -2.10 4.39 -28.04
N GLY A 396 -2.28 5.64 -27.56
CA GLY A 396 -2.36 6.81 -28.41
C GLY A 396 -1.04 7.14 -29.13
N GLU A 397 0.11 6.68 -28.66
CA GLU A 397 1.41 6.80 -29.34
C GLU A 397 1.59 5.74 -30.43
N ASN A 398 1.01 4.55 -30.28
CA ASN A 398 1.16 3.42 -31.20
C ASN A 398 0.07 3.34 -32.28
N ASP A 399 -1.03 4.08 -32.13
CA ASP A 399 -2.10 4.20 -33.15
C ASP A 399 -1.77 5.26 -34.24
N LYS A 400 -0.64 5.97 -34.13
CA LYS A 400 -0.18 6.99 -35.09
C LYS A 400 0.82 6.43 -36.06
#